data_78b1af3f071545ac16276becc0c7aaa6
#
_entry.id   78b1af3f071545ac16276becc0c7aaa6
#
_cell.length_a   1.000
_cell.length_b   1.000
_cell.length_c   1.000
_cell.angle_alpha   90.00
_cell.angle_beta   90.00
_cell.angle_gamma   90.00
#
_symmetry.space_group_name_H-M   'P 1'
#
loop_
_entity.id
_entity.type
_entity.pdbx_description
1 polymer ?
#
loop_
_entity_poly.entity_id
_entity_poly.type
_entity_poly.pdbx_seq_one_letter_code
_entity_poly.pdbx_strand_id
1 'polypeptide(L)'
;YVFDETDPLIKSYSKIFPSMFNAKSDMSTSLLDHIRYPEDLFTVQSDMYRDYHMIDPRVFYADEDPWVIPTDSSTTPRVATLRGEFTEIGFKPMLPYYLLMTLPGEQDLSYLIFQPFNPENRPNMQSFLVADADPENYGELIDFRLPKGEFVDGPSQVATRINQDPDI
;
A
#
# COMPACT_ATOMS: atom_id res chain seq x y z
N TYR A 1 -14.95 5.24 -16.11
CA TYR A 1 -15.96 5.64 -15.11
C TYR A 1 -15.34 6.57 -14.10
N VAL A 2 -16.09 7.58 -13.65
CA VAL A 2 -15.65 8.57 -12.66
C VAL A 2 -16.27 8.23 -11.30
N PHE A 3 -15.44 8.09 -10.26
CA PHE A 3 -15.90 7.81 -8.90
C PHE A 3 -16.09 9.10 -8.09
N ASP A 4 -15.22 10.09 -8.28
CA ASP A 4 -15.39 11.43 -7.68
C ASP A 4 -15.68 12.47 -8.77
N GLU A 5 -16.96 12.75 -8.95
CA GLU A 5 -17.44 13.79 -9.89
C GLU A 5 -17.21 15.21 -9.34
N THR A 6 -16.79 15.34 -8.09
CA THR A 6 -16.56 16.65 -7.46
C THR A 6 -15.16 17.19 -7.73
N ASP A 7 -14.22 16.32 -8.10
CA ASP A 7 -12.84 16.68 -8.40
C ASP A 7 -12.75 17.76 -9.50
N PRO A 8 -12.03 18.88 -9.26
CA PRO A 8 -11.95 20.00 -10.20
C PRO A 8 -11.27 19.64 -11.54
N LEU A 9 -10.30 18.71 -11.52
CA LEU A 9 -9.61 18.27 -12.72
C LEU A 9 -10.56 17.43 -13.57
N ILE A 10 -11.25 16.48 -12.97
CA ILE A 10 -12.25 15.65 -13.65
C ILE A 10 -13.35 16.52 -14.26
N LYS A 11 -13.87 17.51 -13.52
CA LYS A 11 -14.84 18.48 -14.06
C LYS A 11 -14.33 19.23 -15.27
N SER A 12 -13.05 19.61 -15.27
CA SER A 12 -12.44 20.32 -16.38
C SER A 12 -12.25 19.41 -17.59
N TYR A 13 -11.71 18.21 -17.39
CA TYR A 13 -11.52 17.24 -18.47
C TYR A 13 -12.83 16.73 -19.05
N SER A 14 -13.88 16.52 -18.25
CA SER A 14 -15.19 16.11 -18.72
C SER A 14 -15.86 17.16 -19.62
N LYS A 15 -15.55 18.45 -19.40
CA LYS A 15 -16.01 19.53 -20.30
C LYS A 15 -15.27 19.54 -21.63
N ILE A 16 -13.96 19.21 -21.62
CA ILE A 16 -13.12 19.19 -22.83
C ILE A 16 -13.42 17.92 -23.66
N PHE A 17 -13.59 16.78 -22.98
CA PHE A 17 -13.75 15.46 -23.58
C PHE A 17 -15.01 14.75 -23.06
N PRO A 18 -16.22 15.24 -23.37
CA PRO A 18 -17.47 14.75 -22.75
C PRO A 18 -17.77 13.28 -23.05
N SER A 19 -17.25 12.73 -24.15
CA SER A 19 -17.43 11.32 -24.51
C SER A 19 -16.45 10.34 -23.87
N MET A 20 -15.46 10.84 -23.13
CA MET A 20 -14.42 10.03 -22.52
C MET A 20 -14.82 9.51 -21.13
N PHE A 21 -15.73 10.21 -20.47
CA PHE A 21 -16.08 9.96 -19.07
C PHE A 21 -17.53 9.50 -18.95
N ASN A 22 -17.73 8.46 -18.16
CA ASN A 22 -19.04 7.97 -17.76
C ASN A 22 -19.17 8.10 -16.24
N ALA A 23 -20.37 8.35 -15.74
CA ALA A 23 -20.63 8.39 -14.31
C ALA A 23 -20.49 6.98 -13.68
N LYS A 24 -20.14 6.91 -12.40
CA LYS A 24 -20.14 5.66 -11.65
C LYS A 24 -21.49 4.94 -11.70
N SER A 25 -22.60 5.72 -11.67
CA SER A 25 -23.95 5.19 -11.75
C SER A 25 -24.27 4.43 -13.05
N ASP A 26 -23.50 4.66 -14.12
CA ASP A 26 -23.66 3.98 -15.40
C ASP A 26 -22.91 2.64 -15.45
N MET A 27 -22.17 2.30 -14.40
CA MET A 27 -21.45 1.05 -14.30
C MET A 27 -22.40 -0.09 -13.98
N SER A 28 -22.28 -1.21 -14.69
CA SER A 28 -23.10 -2.39 -14.39
C SER A 28 -22.70 -2.99 -13.04
N THR A 29 -23.65 -3.60 -12.32
CA THR A 29 -23.40 -4.29 -11.05
C THR A 29 -22.29 -5.33 -11.19
N SER A 30 -22.33 -6.13 -12.26
CA SER A 30 -21.29 -7.13 -12.53
C SER A 30 -19.89 -6.53 -12.66
N LEU A 31 -19.77 -5.30 -13.14
CA LEU A 31 -18.47 -4.63 -13.23
C LEU A 31 -18.08 -4.04 -11.87
N LEU A 32 -19.02 -3.46 -11.12
CA LEU A 32 -18.80 -2.97 -9.77
C LEU A 32 -18.30 -4.07 -8.82
N ASP A 33 -18.87 -5.27 -8.92
CA ASP A 33 -18.48 -6.42 -8.10
C ASP A 33 -17.05 -6.94 -8.38
N HIS A 34 -16.42 -6.47 -9.46
CA HIS A 34 -15.09 -6.92 -9.89
C HIS A 34 -14.04 -5.80 -9.94
N ILE A 35 -14.39 -4.59 -9.48
CA ILE A 35 -13.41 -3.52 -9.39
C ILE A 35 -12.40 -3.81 -8.29
N ARG A 36 -11.20 -3.31 -8.50
CA ARG A 36 -10.13 -3.30 -7.50
C ARG A 36 -9.29 -2.05 -7.68
N TYR A 37 -8.71 -1.60 -6.60
CA TYR A 37 -7.85 -0.44 -6.65
C TYR A 37 -6.59 -0.74 -7.48
N PRO A 38 -6.16 0.12 -8.44
CA PRO A 38 -5.02 -0.17 -9.30
C PRO A 38 -3.70 -0.27 -8.51
N GLU A 39 -3.02 -1.40 -8.60
CA GLU A 39 -1.79 -1.69 -7.87
C GLU A 39 -0.67 -0.71 -8.19
N ASP A 40 -0.45 -0.39 -9.46
CA ASP A 40 0.59 0.56 -9.89
C ASP A 40 0.34 1.95 -9.33
N LEU A 41 -0.92 2.41 -9.31
CA LEU A 41 -1.29 3.68 -8.72
C LEU A 41 -1.03 3.69 -7.21
N PHE A 42 -1.46 2.64 -6.52
CA PHE A 42 -1.26 2.51 -5.08
C PHE A 42 0.24 2.42 -4.72
N THR A 43 1.04 1.75 -5.54
CA THR A 43 2.50 1.68 -5.35
C THR A 43 3.13 3.08 -5.39
N VAL A 44 2.76 3.89 -6.38
CA VAL A 44 3.25 5.28 -6.48
C VAL A 44 2.78 6.13 -5.29
N GLN A 45 1.51 6.00 -4.91
CA GLN A 45 0.94 6.72 -3.77
C GLN A 45 1.61 6.32 -2.45
N SER A 46 1.88 5.03 -2.24
CA SER A 46 2.57 4.52 -1.05
C SER A 46 4.02 5.02 -0.99
N ASP A 47 4.72 5.02 -2.13
CA ASP A 47 6.09 5.52 -2.20
C ASP A 47 6.17 7.03 -1.92
N MET A 48 5.20 7.80 -2.38
CA MET A 48 5.09 9.21 -2.03
C MET A 48 4.71 9.41 -0.55
N TYR A 49 3.79 8.60 -0.05
CA TYR A 49 3.25 8.77 1.31
C TYR A 49 4.31 8.52 2.39
N ARG A 50 5.28 7.63 2.16
CA ARG A 50 6.38 7.37 3.12
C ARG A 50 7.16 8.65 3.48
N ASP A 51 7.20 9.65 2.59
CA ASP A 51 7.87 10.94 2.82
C ASP A 51 6.85 12.02 3.22
N TYR A 52 5.70 12.09 2.52
CA TYR A 52 4.69 13.14 2.70
C TYR A 52 3.72 12.90 3.87
N HIS A 53 3.84 11.80 4.62
CA HIS A 53 3.12 11.65 5.89
C HIS A 53 3.57 12.65 6.95
N MET A 54 4.78 13.23 6.80
CA MET A 54 5.33 14.29 7.65
C MET A 54 4.74 15.63 7.24
N ILE A 55 3.64 16.02 7.88
CA ILE A 55 2.91 17.25 7.56
C ILE A 55 3.51 18.52 8.19
N ASP A 56 4.33 18.39 9.25
CA ASP A 56 5.07 19.53 9.81
C ASP A 56 6.32 19.78 8.94
N PRO A 57 6.46 21.00 8.35
CA PRO A 57 7.62 21.31 7.51
C PRO A 57 8.97 21.15 8.24
N ARG A 58 9.03 21.35 9.54
CA ARG A 58 10.28 21.20 10.31
C ARG A 58 10.68 19.74 10.39
N VAL A 59 9.74 18.86 10.69
CA VAL A 59 9.93 17.41 10.74
C VAL A 59 10.33 16.90 9.35
N PHE A 60 9.64 17.37 8.31
CA PHE A 60 9.90 17.00 6.92
C PHE A 60 11.33 17.38 6.47
N TYR A 61 11.73 18.64 6.66
CA TYR A 61 13.07 19.10 6.26
C TYR A 61 14.21 18.61 7.15
N ALA A 62 13.90 18.21 8.37
CA ALA A 62 14.88 17.61 9.28
C ALA A 62 14.98 16.10 9.17
N ASP A 63 14.08 15.47 8.37
CA ASP A 63 14.00 14.02 8.19
C ASP A 63 13.93 13.25 9.54
N GLU A 64 13.05 13.74 10.43
CA GLU A 64 13.01 13.25 11.82
C GLU A 64 12.26 11.93 11.98
N ASP A 65 11.36 11.58 11.06
CA ASP A 65 10.55 10.36 11.10
C ASP A 65 10.44 9.69 9.73
N PRO A 66 11.57 9.34 9.09
CA PRO A 66 11.57 8.74 7.76
C PRO A 66 11.03 7.32 7.82
N TRP A 67 10.10 7.00 6.89
CA TRP A 67 9.57 5.66 6.75
C TRP A 67 10.15 4.97 5.51
N VAL A 68 10.23 3.65 5.58
CA VAL A 68 10.67 2.82 4.46
C VAL A 68 9.66 1.71 4.20
N ILE A 69 9.54 1.32 2.95
CA ILE A 69 8.82 0.11 2.57
C ILE A 69 9.68 -1.08 3.01
N PRO A 70 9.14 -2.01 3.82
CA PRO A 70 9.88 -3.18 4.27
C PRO A 70 10.41 -4.01 3.11
N THR A 71 11.48 -4.74 3.34
CA THR A 71 11.99 -5.70 2.36
C THR A 71 11.17 -6.98 2.39
N ASP A 72 10.92 -7.54 1.20
CA ASP A 72 10.31 -8.85 1.06
C ASP A 72 11.33 -9.95 1.37
N SER A 73 11.17 -10.58 2.53
CA SER A 73 12.04 -11.68 2.97
C SER A 73 11.81 -12.98 2.21
N SER A 74 10.71 -13.12 1.48
CA SER A 74 10.38 -14.32 0.69
C SER A 74 11.09 -14.34 -0.66
N THR A 75 11.55 -13.19 -1.13
CA THR A 75 12.19 -13.05 -2.44
C THR A 75 13.64 -12.63 -2.28
N THR A 76 14.55 -13.58 -2.15
CA THR A 76 15.97 -13.35 -2.42
C THR A 76 16.20 -13.39 -3.93
N PRO A 77 16.40 -12.26 -4.60
CA PRO A 77 16.70 -12.27 -6.02
C PRO A 77 18.06 -12.93 -6.24
N ARG A 78 18.05 -14.05 -6.93
CA ARG A 78 19.27 -14.77 -7.32
C ARG A 78 19.61 -14.41 -8.77
N VAL A 79 20.77 -13.85 -8.98
CA VAL A 79 21.29 -13.61 -10.34
C VAL A 79 22.40 -14.62 -10.63
N ALA A 80 22.30 -15.26 -11.79
CA ALA A 80 23.38 -16.11 -12.29
C ALA A 80 24.59 -15.24 -12.63
N THR A 81 25.72 -15.53 -12.04
CA THR A 81 27.01 -14.94 -12.45
C THR A 81 27.48 -15.56 -13.77
N LEU A 82 28.40 -14.92 -14.44
CA LEU A 82 29.04 -15.46 -15.67
C LEU A 82 29.75 -16.82 -15.45
N ARG A 83 29.92 -17.24 -14.20
CA ARG A 83 30.45 -18.56 -13.83
C ARG A 83 29.38 -19.62 -13.52
N GLY A 84 28.09 -19.28 -13.70
CA GLY A 84 26.98 -20.18 -13.38
C GLY A 84 26.64 -20.28 -11.88
N GLU A 85 27.27 -19.48 -11.05
CA GLU A 85 26.94 -19.38 -9.63
C GLU A 85 25.79 -18.39 -9.44
N PHE A 86 24.90 -18.63 -8.47
CA PHE A 86 23.84 -17.69 -8.12
C PHE A 86 24.34 -16.77 -7.00
N THR A 87 24.33 -15.46 -7.26
CA THR A 87 24.60 -14.46 -6.23
C THR A 87 23.27 -13.78 -5.83
N GLU A 88 23.04 -13.69 -4.54
CA GLU A 88 21.91 -12.95 -4.00
C GLU A 88 22.17 -11.44 -4.17
N ILE A 89 21.26 -10.76 -4.86
CA ILE A 89 21.34 -9.31 -5.04
C ILE A 89 20.27 -8.67 -4.18
N GLY A 90 20.61 -8.34 -2.95
CA GLY A 90 19.78 -7.51 -2.08
C GLY A 90 18.29 -7.90 -1.99
N PHE A 91 17.63 -7.48 -0.95
CA PHE A 91 16.18 -7.67 -0.80
C PHE A 91 15.44 -6.64 -1.65
N LYS A 92 14.37 -7.07 -2.33
CA LYS A 92 13.46 -6.16 -3.01
C LYS A 92 12.51 -5.53 -2.00
N PRO A 93 12.07 -4.28 -2.20
CA PRO A 93 10.95 -3.73 -1.46
C PRO A 93 9.71 -4.62 -1.61
N MET A 94 8.95 -4.75 -0.52
CA MET A 94 7.69 -5.46 -0.53
C MET A 94 6.70 -4.75 -1.43
N LEU A 95 6.12 -5.48 -2.38
CA LEU A 95 5.04 -4.92 -3.21
C LEU A 95 3.74 -4.88 -2.40
N PRO A 96 2.85 -3.93 -2.68
CA PRO A 96 1.51 -3.94 -2.10
C PRO A 96 0.76 -5.20 -2.54
N TYR A 97 -0.17 -5.67 -1.71
CA TYR A 97 -0.95 -6.86 -2.00
C TYR A 97 -2.39 -6.72 -1.57
N TYR A 98 -3.28 -7.40 -2.30
CA TYR A 98 -4.70 -7.41 -1.98
C TYR A 98 -5.00 -8.44 -0.90
N LEU A 99 -5.89 -8.06 0.01
CA LEU A 99 -6.38 -8.97 1.05
C LEU A 99 -7.80 -8.60 1.47
N LEU A 100 -8.46 -9.55 2.11
CA LEU A 100 -9.69 -9.32 2.85
C LEU A 100 -9.34 -9.17 4.33
N MET A 101 -9.69 -8.04 4.92
CA MET A 101 -9.37 -7.72 6.30
C MET A 101 -10.49 -6.89 6.92
N THR A 102 -10.76 -7.11 8.21
CA THR A 102 -11.57 -6.19 9.00
C THR A 102 -10.69 -5.05 9.48
N LEU A 103 -11.00 -3.83 9.09
CA LEU A 103 -10.24 -2.66 9.49
C LEU A 103 -10.47 -2.34 10.98
N PRO A 104 -9.49 -1.73 11.65
CA PRO A 104 -9.64 -1.32 13.05
C PRO A 104 -10.84 -0.38 13.24
N GLY A 105 -11.79 -0.80 14.08
CA GLY A 105 -13.02 -0.05 14.35
C GLY A 105 -14.22 -0.46 13.49
N GLU A 106 -14.05 -1.31 12.50
CA GLU A 106 -15.10 -1.88 11.67
C GLU A 106 -15.51 -3.28 12.12
N GLN A 107 -16.61 -3.78 11.61
CA GLN A 107 -17.10 -5.13 11.92
C GLN A 107 -17.12 -6.04 10.69
N ASP A 108 -17.17 -5.45 9.51
CA ASP A 108 -17.26 -6.15 8.24
C ASP A 108 -15.88 -6.33 7.61
N LEU A 109 -15.79 -7.31 6.71
CA LEU A 109 -14.60 -7.56 5.91
C LEU A 109 -14.60 -6.61 4.71
N SER A 110 -13.50 -5.88 4.53
CA SER A 110 -13.26 -5.04 3.35
C SER A 110 -12.23 -5.68 2.42
N TYR A 111 -12.45 -5.57 1.12
CA TYR A 111 -11.47 -5.92 0.12
C TYR A 111 -10.57 -4.72 -0.16
N LEU A 112 -9.31 -4.83 0.15
CA LEU A 112 -8.39 -3.71 0.09
C LEU A 112 -7.01 -4.10 -0.43
N ILE A 113 -6.24 -3.09 -0.84
CA ILE A 113 -4.81 -3.22 -1.12
C ILE A 113 -4.03 -2.60 0.04
N PHE A 114 -2.94 -3.23 0.44
CA PHE A 114 -2.23 -2.97 1.70
C PHE A 114 -0.74 -2.76 1.46
N GLN A 115 -0.16 -1.77 2.14
CA GLN A 115 1.28 -1.51 2.16
C GLN A 115 1.74 -1.18 3.58
N PRO A 116 2.59 -1.99 4.21
CA PRO A 116 3.20 -1.66 5.50
C PRO A 116 4.37 -0.70 5.36
N PHE A 117 4.66 0.04 6.43
CA PHE A 117 5.83 0.90 6.57
C PHE A 117 6.57 0.61 7.87
N ASN A 118 7.88 0.63 7.79
CA ASN A 118 8.78 0.58 8.94
C ASN A 118 9.46 1.93 9.14
N PRO A 119 9.89 2.30 10.37
CA PRO A 119 10.86 3.35 10.54
C PRO A 119 12.16 2.99 9.82
N GLU A 120 12.91 3.95 9.27
CA GLU A 120 14.08 3.70 8.42
C GLU A 120 15.07 2.71 9.01
N ASN A 121 15.41 2.79 10.25
CA ASN A 121 16.48 1.96 10.85
C ASN A 121 15.93 0.89 11.80
N ARG A 122 14.68 0.47 11.66
CA ARG A 122 14.05 -0.52 12.53
C ARG A 122 13.21 -1.51 11.75
N PRO A 123 13.22 -2.79 12.14
CA PRO A 123 12.46 -3.83 11.45
C PRO A 123 10.98 -3.92 11.86
N ASN A 124 10.58 -3.24 12.95
CA ASN A 124 9.20 -3.23 13.43
C ASN A 124 8.30 -2.37 12.52
N MET A 125 7.03 -2.74 12.41
CA MET A 125 6.05 -1.95 11.68
C MET A 125 5.69 -0.68 12.46
N GLN A 126 5.60 0.45 11.75
CA GLN A 126 5.21 1.75 12.30
C GLN A 126 3.81 2.16 11.88
N SER A 127 3.46 1.85 10.66
CA SER A 127 2.19 2.20 10.04
C SER A 127 1.87 1.25 8.90
N PHE A 128 0.63 1.28 8.43
CA PHE A 128 0.26 0.70 7.14
C PHE A 128 -0.78 1.56 6.44
N LEU A 129 -0.65 1.67 5.14
CA LEU A 129 -1.58 2.33 4.25
C LEU A 129 -2.47 1.29 3.59
N VAL A 130 -3.75 1.56 3.49
CA VAL A 130 -4.69 0.77 2.72
C VAL A 130 -5.44 1.65 1.72
N ALA A 131 -5.82 1.07 0.58
CA ALA A 131 -6.84 1.64 -0.27
C ALA A 131 -8.02 0.67 -0.33
N ASP A 132 -9.21 1.20 -0.01
CA ASP A 132 -10.43 0.43 -0.08
C ASP A 132 -10.82 0.19 -1.55
N ALA A 133 -11.12 -1.06 -1.88
CA ALA A 133 -11.56 -1.48 -3.19
C ALA A 133 -13.06 -1.83 -3.23
N ASP A 134 -13.74 -1.79 -2.09
CA ASP A 134 -15.17 -2.02 -2.04
C ASP A 134 -15.92 -0.87 -2.73
N PRO A 135 -16.99 -1.15 -3.50
CA PRO A 135 -17.66 -0.14 -4.34
C PRO A 135 -18.15 1.08 -3.60
N GLU A 136 -18.48 0.95 -2.32
CA GLU A 136 -19.03 2.05 -1.50
C GLU A 136 -17.96 3.05 -1.12
N ASN A 137 -16.74 2.56 -0.78
CA ASN A 137 -15.63 3.35 -0.28
C ASN A 137 -14.44 3.38 -1.27
N TYR A 138 -14.69 3.00 -2.52
CA TYR A 138 -13.66 2.82 -3.53
C TYR A 138 -12.71 4.00 -3.65
N GLY A 139 -11.43 3.72 -3.39
CA GLY A 139 -10.36 4.69 -3.52
C GLY A 139 -10.08 5.50 -2.25
N GLU A 140 -10.77 5.23 -1.16
CA GLU A 140 -10.43 5.79 0.14
C GLU A 140 -9.05 5.28 0.58
N LEU A 141 -8.15 6.21 0.86
CA LEU A 141 -6.81 5.92 1.39
C LEU A 141 -6.81 6.15 2.89
N ILE A 142 -6.52 5.11 3.64
CA ILE A 142 -6.53 5.15 5.10
C ILE A 142 -5.15 4.78 5.63
N ASP A 143 -4.57 5.63 6.47
CA ASP A 143 -3.30 5.39 7.17
C ASP A 143 -3.57 4.99 8.62
N PHE A 144 -3.15 3.80 8.98
CA PHE A 144 -3.22 3.29 10.35
C PHE A 144 -1.85 3.38 11.01
N ARG A 145 -1.68 4.38 11.86
CA ARG A 145 -0.45 4.58 12.63
C ARG A 145 -0.50 3.83 13.94
N LEU A 146 0.53 3.06 14.21
CA LEU A 146 0.65 2.34 15.46
C LEU A 146 1.01 3.31 16.60
N PRO A 147 0.44 3.12 17.81
CA PRO A 147 0.74 3.97 18.95
C PRO A 147 2.22 3.95 19.29
N LYS A 148 2.76 5.12 19.66
CA LYS A 148 4.16 5.22 20.10
C LYS A 148 4.38 4.36 21.35
N GLY A 149 5.38 3.48 21.28
CA GLY A 149 5.75 2.57 22.37
C GLY A 149 5.16 1.18 22.28
N GLU A 150 4.26 0.93 21.35
CA GLU A 150 3.85 -0.41 20.97
C GLU A 150 4.74 -0.94 19.85
N PHE A 151 5.27 -2.14 20.04
CA PHE A 151 6.12 -2.79 19.05
C PHE A 151 5.32 -3.89 18.36
N VAL A 152 5.03 -3.67 17.09
CA VAL A 152 4.44 -4.67 16.21
C VAL A 152 5.51 -5.17 15.27
N ASP A 153 5.64 -6.48 15.14
CA ASP A 153 6.61 -7.07 14.24
C ASP A 153 6.35 -6.63 12.80
N GLY A 154 7.41 -6.18 12.15
CA GLY A 154 7.36 -5.93 10.71
C GLY A 154 7.45 -7.22 9.89
N PRO A 155 7.18 -7.16 8.58
CA PRO A 155 7.11 -8.34 7.72
C PRO A 155 8.34 -9.25 7.78
N SER A 156 9.55 -8.70 7.84
CA SER A 156 10.78 -9.48 7.95
C SER A 156 10.93 -10.21 9.29
N GLN A 157 10.43 -9.62 10.38
CA GLN A 157 10.45 -10.26 11.69
C GLN A 157 9.44 -11.41 11.74
N VAL A 158 8.23 -11.20 11.20
CA VAL A 158 7.20 -12.24 11.07
C VAL A 158 7.73 -13.41 10.23
N ALA A 159 8.32 -13.13 9.06
CA ALA A 159 8.91 -14.17 8.22
C ALA A 159 10.02 -14.95 8.94
N THR A 160 10.87 -14.25 9.72
CA THR A 160 11.92 -14.90 10.53
C THR A 160 11.33 -15.82 11.60
N ARG A 161 10.26 -15.37 12.29
CA ARG A 161 9.58 -16.21 13.31
C ARG A 161 8.95 -17.44 12.69
N ILE A 162 8.27 -17.30 11.55
CA ILE A 162 7.68 -18.44 10.83
C ILE A 162 8.77 -19.44 10.44
N ASN A 163 9.92 -18.98 9.92
CA ASN A 163 11.02 -19.85 9.52
C ASN A 163 11.75 -20.52 10.70
N GLN A 164 11.62 -19.99 11.90
CA GLN A 164 12.22 -20.54 13.12
C GLN A 164 11.26 -21.42 13.92
N ASP A 165 10.00 -21.48 13.53
CA ASP A 165 9.01 -22.32 14.21
C ASP A 165 9.25 -23.80 13.84
N PRO A 166 9.56 -24.66 14.83
CA PRO A 166 9.84 -26.07 14.58
C PRO A 166 8.60 -26.88 14.16
N ASP A 167 7.40 -26.32 14.32
CA ASP A 167 6.14 -27.01 14.04
C ASP A 167 5.60 -26.70 12.62
N ILE A 168 6.32 -25.90 11.84
CA ILE A 168 6.07 -25.61 10.42
C ILE A 168 7.23 -26.18 9.58
#